data_ce588c138f0fd9be55d731a8da4df37f
#
_entry.id   ce588c138f0fd9be55d731a8da4df37f
#
_cell.length_a   1.000
_cell.length_b   1.000
_cell.length_c   1.000
_cell.angle_alpha   90.00
_cell.angle_beta   90.00
_cell.angle_gamma   90.00
#
_symmetry.space_group_name_H-M   'P 1'
#
loop_
_entity.id
_entity.type
_entity.pdbx_description
1 polymer ?
#
loop_
_entity_poly.entity_id
_entity_poly.type
_entity_poly.pdbx_seq_one_letter_code
_entity_poly.pdbx_strand_id
1 'polypeptide(L)'
;DRATAERYGVYLVQALRAMTLNSPRSVSHIDLLPLAEREHLLHGWNRTERDYPLDQTLAALFEQQVRRTPHATALVSGAESLSYAQLNARANRLAHALIARGVGPDSRVAVCAERGLNMVTALFGILKAGGAYVPLDPAYPGERLQYILQDADPVLLLADAAGRAALGEPATPQLALEAALPDTLSAENPERRAQASHLAYVIYTSGSTGKPKGAMNEHRGVVNRLVWMQEAYGLTAADTVLQKTPFGFDVSVWEFFWPLMVGARLVMAKPEGHKDPDYLSRAIEQYGVTTLHFVPSMLQSFLADGQAATRCGQVVRVMCSGEALPAALVAEFYRRLPQAELHNLYGPTEAAVDVTAWHCSREAERVSVPIGRPIANTRISLLDERGQPVPLG
;
A
#
# COMPACT_ATOMS: atom_id res chain seq x y z
N ASP A 1 29.72 7.65 20.59
CA ASP A 1 30.65 6.51 20.51
C ASP A 1 31.97 6.91 19.81
N ARG A 2 32.95 6.02 19.76
CA ARG A 2 34.26 6.28 19.17
C ARG A 2 34.15 6.58 17.67
N ALA A 3 33.34 5.85 16.93
CA ALA A 3 33.19 6.03 15.50
C ALA A 3 32.58 7.40 15.15
N THR A 4 31.64 7.90 15.98
CA THR A 4 31.09 9.25 15.83
C THR A 4 32.17 10.32 16.09
N ALA A 5 32.99 10.15 17.13
CA ALA A 5 34.10 11.10 17.44
C ALA A 5 35.14 11.14 16.31
N GLU A 6 35.49 9.97 15.73
CA GLU A 6 36.41 9.88 14.61
C GLU A 6 35.85 10.59 13.36
N ARG A 7 34.55 10.42 13.05
CA ARG A 7 33.88 11.15 11.95
C ARG A 7 33.91 12.66 12.15
N TYR A 8 33.54 13.13 13.33
CA TYR A 8 33.60 14.57 13.65
C TYR A 8 35.01 15.14 13.52
N GLY A 9 36.04 14.39 13.89
CA GLY A 9 37.43 14.77 13.67
C GLY A 9 37.73 14.97 12.17
N VAL A 10 37.22 14.08 11.31
CA VAL A 10 37.38 14.22 9.86
C VAL A 10 36.64 15.45 9.32
N TYR A 11 35.40 15.71 9.78
CA TYR A 11 34.63 16.90 9.36
C TYR A 11 35.31 18.19 9.80
N LEU A 12 35.87 18.24 11.02
CA LEU A 12 36.66 19.38 11.50
C LEU A 12 37.87 19.67 10.61
N VAL A 13 38.62 18.61 10.23
CA VAL A 13 39.75 18.75 9.32
C VAL A 13 39.33 19.28 7.96
N GLN A 14 38.20 18.81 7.41
CA GLN A 14 37.65 19.31 6.13
C GLN A 14 37.26 20.79 6.24
N ALA A 15 36.59 21.17 7.33
CA ALA A 15 36.23 22.57 7.58
C ALA A 15 37.49 23.46 7.62
N LEU A 16 38.50 23.07 8.40
CA LEU A 16 39.75 23.83 8.52
C LEU A 16 40.49 23.94 7.19
N ARG A 17 40.55 22.88 6.39
CA ARG A 17 41.12 22.92 5.03
C ARG A 17 40.36 23.88 4.12
N ALA A 18 39.03 23.85 4.15
CA ALA A 18 38.21 24.74 3.34
C ALA A 18 38.40 26.22 3.74
N MET A 19 38.61 26.51 5.02
CA MET A 19 38.89 27.85 5.53
C MET A 19 40.27 28.37 5.15
N THR A 20 41.26 27.50 4.95
CA THR A 20 42.65 27.87 4.53
C THR A 20 42.77 28.10 3.04
N LEU A 21 41.83 27.59 2.24
CA LEU A 21 41.77 27.89 0.80
C LEU A 21 41.22 29.32 0.66
N ASN A 22 42.03 30.25 0.14
CA ASN A 22 41.68 31.65 -0.11
C ASN A 22 40.46 31.79 -1.06
N SER A 23 39.29 31.35 -0.62
CA SER A 23 38.04 31.38 -1.36
C SER A 23 37.08 32.35 -0.69
N PRO A 24 36.47 33.29 -1.41
CA PRO A 24 35.45 34.21 -0.87
C PRO A 24 34.10 33.50 -0.60
N ARG A 25 34.12 32.19 -0.35
CA ARG A 25 32.91 31.43 -0.09
C ARG A 25 32.38 31.66 1.31
N SER A 26 31.07 31.84 1.43
CA SER A 26 30.40 31.82 2.72
C SER A 26 30.67 30.52 3.47
N VAL A 27 30.75 30.57 4.80
CA VAL A 27 30.84 29.39 5.69
C VAL A 27 29.79 28.34 5.35
N SER A 28 28.64 28.82 4.93
CA SER A 28 27.52 27.97 4.48
C SER A 28 27.80 27.13 3.23
N HIS A 29 28.90 27.38 2.49
CA HIS A 29 29.28 26.60 1.31
C HIS A 29 30.47 25.65 1.57
N ILE A 30 30.83 25.48 2.82
CA ILE A 30 31.88 24.49 3.19
C ILE A 30 31.29 23.10 3.10
N ASP A 31 31.82 22.28 2.19
CA ASP A 31 31.49 20.85 2.13
C ASP A 31 32.27 20.11 3.22
N LEU A 32 31.55 19.56 4.19
CA LEU A 32 32.13 18.81 5.30
C LEU A 32 32.33 17.33 4.97
N LEU A 33 31.69 16.83 3.89
CA LEU A 33 31.68 15.44 3.53
C LEU A 33 32.96 15.03 2.81
N PRO A 34 33.72 14.03 3.31
CA PRO A 34 34.72 13.35 2.50
C PRO A 34 34.10 12.72 1.24
N LEU A 35 34.82 12.72 0.13
CA LEU A 35 34.34 12.16 -1.13
C LEU A 35 33.80 10.73 -0.98
N ALA A 36 34.52 9.89 -0.24
CA ALA A 36 34.12 8.49 0.01
C ALA A 36 32.79 8.37 0.77
N GLU A 37 32.56 9.26 1.74
CA GLU A 37 31.30 9.29 2.49
C GLU A 37 30.15 9.80 1.63
N ARG A 38 30.39 10.85 0.83
CA ARG A 38 29.44 11.37 -0.14
C ARG A 38 28.98 10.28 -1.12
N GLU A 39 29.94 9.55 -1.70
CA GLU A 39 29.66 8.43 -2.59
C GLU A 39 28.88 7.31 -1.90
N HIS A 40 29.22 7.03 -0.63
CA HIS A 40 28.49 6.03 0.15
C HIS A 40 27.05 6.44 0.45
N LEU A 41 26.81 7.69 0.81
CA LEU A 41 25.48 8.24 1.08
C LEU A 41 24.60 8.29 -0.17
N LEU A 42 25.15 8.77 -1.29
CA LEU A 42 24.36 8.97 -2.51
C LEU A 42 24.18 7.68 -3.31
N HIS A 43 25.18 6.83 -3.35
CA HIS A 43 25.20 5.65 -4.22
C HIS A 43 25.29 4.33 -3.44
N GLY A 44 26.11 4.25 -2.39
CA GLY A 44 26.31 3.02 -1.63
C GLY A 44 25.03 2.49 -0.98
N TRP A 45 24.33 3.35 -0.26
CA TRP A 45 23.05 2.99 0.39
C TRP A 45 21.87 2.91 -0.57
N ASN A 46 22.00 3.49 -1.76
CA ASN A 46 20.99 3.53 -2.80
C ASN A 46 21.21 2.49 -3.93
N ARG A 47 22.03 1.45 -3.68
CA ARG A 47 22.17 0.29 -4.59
C ARG A 47 20.98 -0.64 -4.46
N THR A 48 19.84 -0.17 -4.92
CA THR A 48 18.54 -0.84 -4.77
C THR A 48 18.00 -1.40 -6.07
N GLU A 49 18.77 -1.29 -7.15
CA GLU A 49 18.36 -1.73 -8.48
C GLU A 49 18.04 -3.23 -8.49
N ARG A 50 16.86 -3.58 -9.02
CA ARG A 50 16.39 -4.95 -9.26
C ARG A 50 15.69 -5.02 -10.60
N ASP A 51 15.87 -6.13 -11.29
CA ASP A 51 15.18 -6.42 -12.54
C ASP A 51 13.79 -6.97 -12.23
N TYR A 52 12.80 -6.09 -12.14
CA TYR A 52 11.39 -6.41 -11.91
C TYR A 52 10.57 -6.18 -13.19
N PRO A 53 9.41 -6.85 -13.36
CA PRO A 53 8.54 -6.71 -14.52
C PRO A 53 7.78 -5.37 -14.49
N LEU A 54 8.50 -4.24 -14.52
CA LEU A 54 7.94 -2.89 -14.37
C LEU A 54 7.13 -2.41 -15.58
N ASP A 55 7.11 -3.18 -16.64
CA ASP A 55 6.27 -3.00 -17.83
C ASP A 55 4.86 -3.62 -17.66
N GLN A 56 4.65 -4.38 -16.58
CA GLN A 56 3.37 -5.03 -16.30
C GLN A 56 2.39 -4.09 -15.59
N THR A 57 1.09 -4.41 -15.70
CA THR A 57 0.02 -3.80 -14.91
C THR A 57 -0.45 -4.73 -13.80
N LEU A 58 -1.13 -4.20 -12.78
CA LEU A 58 -1.73 -5.01 -11.71
C LEU A 58 -2.70 -6.06 -12.25
N ALA A 59 -3.52 -5.69 -13.24
CA ALA A 59 -4.43 -6.61 -13.89
C ALA A 59 -3.69 -7.76 -14.59
N ALA A 60 -2.58 -7.48 -15.29
CA ALA A 60 -1.79 -8.49 -15.97
C ALA A 60 -1.16 -9.51 -14.99
N LEU A 61 -0.65 -9.04 -13.85
CA LEU A 61 -0.10 -9.92 -12.80
C LEU A 61 -1.19 -10.83 -12.21
N PHE A 62 -2.38 -10.29 -11.95
CA PHE A 62 -3.52 -11.08 -11.50
C PHE A 62 -3.93 -12.13 -12.55
N GLU A 63 -4.04 -11.75 -13.81
CA GLU A 63 -4.41 -12.67 -14.91
C GLU A 63 -3.39 -13.79 -15.11
N GLN A 64 -2.10 -13.52 -14.88
CA GLN A 64 -1.07 -14.57 -14.88
C GLN A 64 -1.35 -15.57 -13.75
N GLN A 65 -1.73 -15.10 -12.57
CA GLN A 65 -2.04 -15.99 -11.45
C GLN A 65 -3.34 -16.78 -11.68
N VAL A 66 -4.36 -16.15 -12.27
CA VAL A 66 -5.60 -16.85 -12.66
C VAL A 66 -5.31 -18.05 -13.56
N ARG A 67 -4.40 -17.90 -14.54
CA ARG A 67 -4.00 -19.01 -15.43
C ARG A 67 -3.29 -20.15 -14.69
N ARG A 68 -2.54 -19.82 -13.62
CA ARG A 68 -1.79 -20.81 -12.83
C ARG A 68 -2.70 -21.61 -11.90
N THR A 69 -3.65 -20.94 -11.25
CA THR A 69 -4.49 -21.56 -10.20
C THR A 69 -5.96 -21.14 -10.31
N PRO A 70 -6.67 -21.43 -11.44
CA PRO A 70 -8.01 -20.92 -11.71
C PRO A 70 -9.05 -21.35 -10.66
N HIS A 71 -8.90 -22.54 -10.11
CA HIS A 71 -9.87 -23.13 -9.18
C HIS A 71 -9.57 -22.89 -7.70
N ALA A 72 -8.38 -22.32 -7.38
CA ALA A 72 -8.05 -21.97 -6.00
C ALA A 72 -8.97 -20.84 -5.51
N THR A 73 -9.28 -20.85 -4.21
CA THR A 73 -10.04 -19.77 -3.57
C THR A 73 -9.19 -18.50 -3.54
N ALA A 74 -9.67 -17.45 -4.22
CA ALA A 74 -9.01 -16.16 -4.27
C ALA A 74 -9.52 -15.20 -3.20
N LEU A 75 -10.84 -15.14 -3.02
CA LEU A 75 -11.50 -14.11 -2.22
C LEU A 75 -12.59 -14.70 -1.36
N VAL A 76 -12.65 -14.27 -0.09
CA VAL A 76 -13.65 -14.70 0.89
C VAL A 76 -14.26 -13.48 1.58
N SER A 77 -15.57 -13.43 1.71
CA SER A 77 -16.31 -12.39 2.45
C SER A 77 -17.49 -13.04 3.18
N GLY A 78 -17.40 -13.18 4.49
CA GLY A 78 -18.40 -13.89 5.29
C GLY A 78 -18.53 -15.36 4.85
N ALA A 79 -19.74 -15.76 4.45
CA ALA A 79 -20.03 -17.11 3.95
C ALA A 79 -19.76 -17.29 2.43
N GLU A 80 -19.52 -16.21 1.71
CA GLU A 80 -19.31 -16.22 0.27
C GLU A 80 -17.83 -16.31 -0.09
N SER A 81 -17.53 -17.01 -1.18
CA SER A 81 -16.18 -17.08 -1.71
C SER A 81 -16.16 -17.13 -3.24
N LEU A 82 -15.06 -16.67 -3.81
CA LEU A 82 -14.79 -16.74 -5.26
C LEU A 82 -13.47 -17.42 -5.51
N SER A 83 -13.44 -18.31 -6.50
CA SER A 83 -12.17 -18.79 -7.07
C SER A 83 -11.50 -17.68 -7.90
N TYR A 84 -10.21 -17.87 -8.22
CA TYR A 84 -9.49 -16.99 -9.12
C TYR A 84 -10.21 -16.82 -10.46
N ALA A 85 -10.69 -17.91 -11.06
CA ALA A 85 -11.45 -17.86 -12.30
C ALA A 85 -12.78 -17.12 -12.16
N GLN A 86 -13.51 -17.32 -11.06
CA GLN A 86 -14.79 -16.65 -10.82
C GLN A 86 -14.61 -15.15 -10.61
N LEU A 87 -13.61 -14.74 -9.81
CA LEU A 87 -13.26 -13.33 -9.61
C LEU A 87 -12.88 -12.69 -10.96
N ASN A 88 -12.02 -13.38 -11.73
CA ASN A 88 -11.59 -12.90 -13.04
C ASN A 88 -12.79 -12.71 -14.01
N ALA A 89 -13.67 -13.70 -14.10
CA ALA A 89 -14.83 -13.62 -14.96
C ALA A 89 -15.80 -12.47 -14.59
N ARG A 90 -16.03 -12.26 -13.29
CA ARG A 90 -16.83 -11.13 -12.81
C ARG A 90 -16.17 -9.79 -13.14
N ALA A 91 -14.87 -9.66 -12.90
CA ALA A 91 -14.10 -8.45 -13.21
C ALA A 91 -14.06 -8.19 -14.74
N ASN A 92 -13.97 -9.24 -15.57
CA ASN A 92 -13.98 -9.12 -17.01
C ASN A 92 -15.32 -8.59 -17.55
N ARG A 93 -16.46 -9.14 -17.08
CA ARG A 93 -17.79 -8.61 -17.47
C ARG A 93 -17.93 -7.14 -17.10
N LEU A 94 -17.49 -6.77 -15.89
CA LEU A 94 -17.49 -5.37 -15.48
C LEU A 94 -16.56 -4.51 -16.36
N ALA A 95 -15.36 -5.00 -16.66
CA ALA A 95 -14.42 -4.29 -17.52
C ALA A 95 -15.01 -4.04 -18.92
N HIS A 96 -15.65 -5.04 -19.54
CA HIS A 96 -16.34 -4.86 -20.82
C HIS A 96 -17.49 -3.84 -20.74
N ALA A 97 -18.25 -3.83 -19.66
CA ALA A 97 -19.29 -2.83 -19.41
C ALA A 97 -18.73 -1.41 -19.27
N LEU A 98 -17.57 -1.27 -18.62
CA LEU A 98 -16.86 0.00 -18.44
C LEU A 98 -16.26 0.50 -19.75
N ILE A 99 -15.63 -0.38 -20.52
CA ILE A 99 -15.08 -0.08 -21.84
C ILE A 99 -16.18 0.43 -22.80
N ALA A 100 -17.34 -0.22 -22.81
CA ALA A 100 -18.48 0.20 -23.60
C ALA A 100 -19.02 1.59 -23.21
N ARG A 101 -18.69 2.07 -22.00
CA ARG A 101 -19.01 3.41 -21.50
C ARG A 101 -17.87 4.42 -21.65
N GLY A 102 -16.81 4.06 -22.40
CA GLY A 102 -15.69 4.95 -22.70
C GLY A 102 -14.56 4.96 -21.66
N VAL A 103 -14.57 4.05 -20.65
CA VAL A 103 -13.44 3.93 -19.72
C VAL A 103 -12.22 3.38 -20.46
N GLY A 104 -11.09 4.02 -20.28
CA GLY A 104 -9.79 3.66 -20.86
C GLY A 104 -8.62 4.21 -20.05
N PRO A 105 -7.41 4.26 -20.63
CA PRO A 105 -6.21 4.73 -19.94
C PRO A 105 -6.42 6.09 -19.27
N ASP A 106 -5.99 6.19 -18.00
CA ASP A 106 -6.09 7.37 -17.14
C ASP A 106 -7.52 7.88 -16.86
N SER A 107 -8.56 7.19 -17.34
CA SER A 107 -9.94 7.47 -16.95
C SER A 107 -10.11 7.18 -15.46
N ARG A 108 -10.53 8.18 -14.68
CA ARG A 108 -10.84 8.03 -13.26
C ARG A 108 -12.24 7.47 -13.09
N VAL A 109 -12.35 6.37 -12.35
CA VAL A 109 -13.63 5.74 -12.00
C VAL A 109 -13.76 5.72 -10.48
N ALA A 110 -14.74 6.43 -9.94
CA ALA A 110 -14.99 6.43 -8.51
C ALA A 110 -15.65 5.12 -8.07
N VAL A 111 -15.29 4.63 -6.89
CA VAL A 111 -15.89 3.46 -6.27
C VAL A 111 -16.37 3.87 -4.88
N CYS A 112 -17.68 3.84 -4.64
CA CYS A 112 -18.27 4.08 -3.34
C CYS A 112 -19.03 2.82 -2.90
N ALA A 113 -18.37 2.00 -2.09
CA ALA A 113 -18.91 0.70 -1.70
C ALA A 113 -18.39 0.24 -0.33
N GLU A 114 -19.19 -0.55 0.35
CA GLU A 114 -18.74 -1.30 1.51
C GLU A 114 -17.76 -2.41 1.14
N ARG A 115 -16.95 -2.79 2.11
CA ARG A 115 -15.99 -3.89 1.98
C ARG A 115 -16.68 -5.20 1.67
N GLY A 116 -16.29 -5.87 0.57
CA GLY A 116 -16.89 -7.12 0.14
C GLY A 116 -16.42 -7.58 -1.23
N LEU A 117 -17.04 -8.64 -1.77
CA LEU A 117 -16.67 -9.22 -3.07
C LEU A 117 -16.84 -8.22 -4.22
N ASN A 118 -17.89 -7.39 -4.17
CA ASN A 118 -18.18 -6.42 -5.23
C ASN A 118 -17.14 -5.30 -5.28
N MET A 119 -16.61 -4.86 -4.13
CA MET A 119 -15.51 -3.90 -4.08
C MET A 119 -14.29 -4.43 -4.83
N VAL A 120 -13.81 -5.63 -4.52
CA VAL A 120 -12.63 -6.22 -5.18
C VAL A 120 -12.89 -6.44 -6.66
N THR A 121 -14.08 -6.91 -7.03
CA THR A 121 -14.51 -7.04 -8.43
C THR A 121 -14.46 -5.70 -9.16
N ALA A 122 -14.89 -4.62 -8.52
CA ALA A 122 -14.85 -3.26 -9.07
C ALA A 122 -13.42 -2.79 -9.32
N LEU A 123 -12.52 -2.96 -8.33
CA LEU A 123 -11.11 -2.58 -8.48
C LEU A 123 -10.48 -3.27 -9.70
N PHE A 124 -10.61 -4.59 -9.81
CA PHE A 124 -10.08 -5.31 -10.97
C PHE A 124 -10.80 -4.98 -12.27
N GLY A 125 -12.11 -4.78 -12.26
CA GLY A 125 -12.87 -4.37 -13.44
C GLY A 125 -12.39 -3.05 -14.02
N ILE A 126 -12.13 -2.07 -13.16
CA ILE A 126 -11.59 -0.75 -13.56
C ILE A 126 -10.18 -0.90 -14.14
N LEU A 127 -9.28 -1.59 -13.44
CA LEU A 127 -7.91 -1.79 -13.90
C LEU A 127 -7.83 -2.56 -15.23
N LYS A 128 -8.71 -3.54 -15.43
CA LYS A 128 -8.85 -4.29 -16.71
C LYS A 128 -9.43 -3.45 -17.85
N ALA A 129 -10.31 -2.50 -17.54
CA ALA A 129 -10.79 -1.52 -18.51
C ALA A 129 -9.72 -0.49 -18.91
N GLY A 130 -8.62 -0.44 -18.16
CA GLY A 130 -7.52 0.51 -18.34
C GLY A 130 -7.63 1.75 -17.47
N GLY A 131 -8.69 1.89 -16.68
CA GLY A 131 -8.93 3.05 -15.81
C GLY A 131 -8.18 2.98 -14.49
N ALA A 132 -8.22 4.10 -13.75
CA ALA A 132 -7.73 4.26 -12.39
C ALA A 132 -8.90 4.36 -11.41
N TYR A 133 -8.86 3.63 -10.29
CA TYR A 133 -9.93 3.74 -9.31
C TYR A 133 -9.70 4.91 -8.34
N VAL A 134 -10.81 5.55 -7.93
CA VAL A 134 -10.85 6.59 -6.89
C VAL A 134 -11.71 6.07 -5.74
N PRO A 135 -11.12 5.70 -4.60
CA PRO A 135 -11.87 5.13 -3.49
C PRO A 135 -12.65 6.19 -2.71
N LEU A 136 -13.93 5.92 -2.51
CA LEU A 136 -14.84 6.71 -1.67
C LEU A 136 -15.42 5.79 -0.60
N ASP A 137 -15.00 5.95 0.65
CA ASP A 137 -15.54 5.17 1.75
C ASP A 137 -16.91 5.72 2.14
N PRO A 138 -18.01 4.92 2.09
CA PRO A 138 -19.35 5.37 2.48
C PRO A 138 -19.45 5.92 3.91
N ALA A 139 -18.49 5.55 4.79
CA ALA A 139 -18.42 6.05 6.15
C ALA A 139 -17.83 7.48 6.26
N TYR A 140 -17.31 8.04 5.17
CA TYR A 140 -16.82 9.42 5.19
C TYR A 140 -17.97 10.44 5.28
N PRO A 141 -17.73 11.61 5.92
CA PRO A 141 -18.70 12.71 5.90
C PRO A 141 -19.11 13.07 4.46
N GLY A 142 -20.39 13.35 4.25
CA GLY A 142 -20.95 13.66 2.92
C GLY A 142 -20.23 14.80 2.19
N GLU A 143 -19.84 15.87 2.92
CA GLU A 143 -19.05 16.99 2.35
C GLU A 143 -17.70 16.52 1.80
N ARG A 144 -17.03 15.60 2.49
CA ARG A 144 -15.77 15.02 2.03
C ARG A 144 -15.97 14.18 0.77
N LEU A 145 -17.02 13.35 0.74
CA LEU A 145 -17.35 12.52 -0.43
C LEU A 145 -17.65 13.39 -1.66
N GLN A 146 -18.45 14.45 -1.48
CA GLN A 146 -18.78 15.39 -2.55
C GLN A 146 -17.55 16.15 -3.04
N TYR A 147 -16.69 16.61 -2.12
CA TYR A 147 -15.45 17.28 -2.50
C TYR A 147 -14.55 16.38 -3.35
N ILE A 148 -14.31 15.13 -2.89
CA ILE A 148 -13.45 14.18 -3.63
C ILE A 148 -14.07 13.86 -5.00
N LEU A 149 -15.37 13.65 -5.08
CA LEU A 149 -16.05 13.37 -6.34
C LEU A 149 -15.94 14.53 -7.33
N GLN A 150 -16.05 15.76 -6.84
CA GLN A 150 -15.94 16.99 -7.63
C GLN A 150 -14.50 17.22 -8.12
N ASP A 151 -13.50 17.07 -7.23
CA ASP A 151 -12.10 17.31 -7.54
C ASP A 151 -11.50 16.22 -8.43
N ALA A 152 -11.88 14.95 -8.19
CA ALA A 152 -11.46 13.83 -9.01
C ALA A 152 -12.10 13.82 -10.40
N ASP A 153 -13.27 14.43 -10.56
CA ASP A 153 -14.05 14.47 -11.81
C ASP A 153 -14.06 13.13 -12.55
N PRO A 154 -14.59 12.06 -11.92
CA PRO A 154 -14.55 10.73 -12.52
C PRO A 154 -15.56 10.60 -13.66
N VAL A 155 -15.21 9.85 -14.71
CA VAL A 155 -16.09 9.59 -15.85
C VAL A 155 -17.28 8.69 -15.47
N LEU A 156 -17.15 7.93 -14.38
CA LEU A 156 -18.19 7.01 -13.89
C LEU A 156 -18.03 6.80 -12.38
N LEU A 157 -19.15 6.57 -11.71
CA LEU A 157 -19.23 6.14 -10.31
C LEU A 157 -19.78 4.72 -10.23
N LEU A 158 -19.04 3.82 -9.62
CA LEU A 158 -19.50 2.50 -9.21
C LEU A 158 -19.96 2.57 -7.76
N ALA A 159 -21.21 2.28 -7.45
CA ALA A 159 -21.71 2.36 -6.09
C ALA A 159 -22.59 1.16 -5.73
N ASP A 160 -22.46 0.66 -4.50
CA ASP A 160 -23.40 -0.23 -3.88
C ASP A 160 -24.53 0.55 -3.18
N ALA A 161 -25.46 -0.15 -2.51
CA ALA A 161 -26.57 0.48 -1.81
C ALA A 161 -26.10 1.49 -0.76
N ALA A 162 -25.08 1.16 0.03
CA ALA A 162 -24.51 2.04 1.05
C ALA A 162 -23.84 3.27 0.41
N GLY A 163 -23.09 3.07 -0.65
CA GLY A 163 -22.44 4.16 -1.41
C GLY A 163 -23.46 5.12 -2.03
N ARG A 164 -24.53 4.60 -2.62
CA ARG A 164 -25.63 5.44 -3.14
C ARG A 164 -26.34 6.22 -2.02
N ALA A 165 -26.57 5.58 -0.88
CA ALA A 165 -27.18 6.27 0.26
C ALA A 165 -26.28 7.40 0.80
N ALA A 166 -24.95 7.19 0.83
CA ALA A 166 -24.00 8.19 1.33
C ALA A 166 -23.81 9.38 0.36
N LEU A 167 -23.86 9.14 -0.95
CA LEU A 167 -23.62 10.16 -1.98
C LEU A 167 -24.90 10.89 -2.45
N GLY A 168 -26.08 10.29 -2.25
CA GLY A 168 -27.32 10.78 -2.81
C GLY A 168 -27.36 10.67 -4.35
N GLU A 169 -27.74 11.76 -5.01
CA GLU A 169 -27.83 11.84 -6.49
C GLU A 169 -26.73 12.73 -7.07
N PRO A 170 -25.49 12.26 -7.19
CA PRO A 170 -24.44 13.04 -7.81
C PRO A 170 -24.65 13.17 -9.33
N ALA A 171 -24.11 14.24 -9.92
CA ALA A 171 -24.19 14.47 -11.36
C ALA A 171 -23.38 13.46 -12.19
N THR A 172 -22.39 12.79 -11.58
CA THR A 172 -21.57 11.75 -12.23
C THR A 172 -22.43 10.55 -12.62
N PRO A 173 -22.33 10.05 -13.86
CA PRO A 173 -23.02 8.83 -14.27
C PRO A 173 -22.73 7.66 -13.33
N GLN A 174 -23.77 6.88 -12.97
CA GLN A 174 -23.64 5.81 -11.99
C GLN A 174 -23.89 4.43 -12.58
N LEU A 175 -23.22 3.42 -12.04
CA LEU A 175 -23.49 2.01 -12.25
C LEU A 175 -23.58 1.32 -10.89
N ALA A 176 -24.71 0.65 -10.62
CA ALA A 176 -24.88 -0.10 -9.37
C ALA A 176 -24.03 -1.38 -9.40
N LEU A 177 -23.27 -1.61 -8.33
CA LEU A 177 -22.40 -2.79 -8.21
C LEU A 177 -23.15 -4.09 -8.00
N GLU A 178 -24.38 -4.03 -7.47
CA GLU A 178 -25.27 -5.18 -7.29
C GLU A 178 -26.07 -5.50 -8.56
N ALA A 179 -26.08 -4.59 -9.52
CA ALA A 179 -26.81 -4.82 -10.77
C ALA A 179 -26.25 -6.05 -11.49
N ALA A 180 -27.14 -6.96 -11.84
CA ALA A 180 -26.77 -8.08 -12.68
C ALA A 180 -26.28 -7.54 -14.04
N LEU A 181 -25.00 -7.75 -14.31
CA LEU A 181 -24.46 -7.45 -15.63
C LEU A 181 -25.04 -8.45 -16.63
N PRO A 182 -25.38 -8.01 -17.86
CA PRO A 182 -25.92 -8.90 -18.87
C PRO A 182 -24.99 -10.10 -19.13
N ASP A 183 -25.53 -11.29 -19.19
CA ASP A 183 -24.78 -12.52 -19.53
C ASP A 183 -24.16 -12.47 -20.94
N THR A 184 -24.61 -11.56 -21.78
CA THR A 184 -24.02 -11.27 -23.09
C THR A 184 -22.65 -10.61 -23.03
N LEU A 185 -22.26 -10.04 -21.88
CA LEU A 185 -20.91 -9.50 -21.70
C LEU A 185 -19.90 -10.63 -21.55
N SER A 186 -18.80 -10.53 -22.29
CA SER A 186 -17.73 -11.53 -22.27
C SER A 186 -17.13 -11.71 -20.89
N ALA A 187 -16.92 -12.96 -20.50
CA ALA A 187 -16.15 -13.34 -19.32
C ALA A 187 -14.64 -13.49 -19.61
N GLU A 188 -14.23 -13.36 -20.86
CA GLU A 188 -12.83 -13.40 -21.26
C GLU A 188 -12.13 -12.07 -20.97
N ASN A 189 -10.80 -12.13 -20.75
CA ASN A 189 -10.02 -10.93 -20.52
C ASN A 189 -10.17 -9.95 -21.69
N PRO A 190 -10.48 -8.67 -21.41
CA PRO A 190 -10.46 -7.66 -22.46
C PRO A 190 -9.03 -7.49 -23.00
N GLU A 191 -8.93 -6.94 -24.22
CA GLU A 191 -7.66 -6.52 -24.77
C GLU A 191 -6.98 -5.51 -23.80
N ARG A 192 -5.68 -5.70 -23.57
CA ARG A 192 -4.91 -4.85 -22.66
C ARG A 192 -4.82 -3.41 -23.19
N ARG A 193 -5.39 -2.47 -22.47
CA ARG A 193 -5.45 -1.05 -22.85
C ARG A 193 -4.45 -0.20 -22.05
N ALA A 194 -4.25 -0.51 -20.76
CA ALA A 194 -3.30 0.22 -19.91
C ALA A 194 -1.87 -0.25 -20.11
N GLN A 195 -0.94 0.69 -19.99
CA GLN A 195 0.49 0.48 -19.89
C GLN A 195 0.93 0.74 -18.45
N ALA A 196 2.17 0.37 -18.12
CA ALA A 196 2.74 0.55 -16.79
C ALA A 196 2.82 2.03 -16.33
N SER A 197 2.87 2.97 -17.25
CA SER A 197 2.90 4.42 -17.01
C SER A 197 1.52 5.05 -16.82
N HIS A 198 0.43 4.31 -17.03
CA HIS A 198 -0.91 4.82 -16.74
C HIS A 198 -1.25 4.65 -15.27
N LEU A 199 -2.20 5.44 -14.80
CA LEU A 199 -2.64 5.45 -13.41
C LEU A 199 -3.32 4.13 -13.02
N ALA A 200 -2.98 3.63 -11.84
CA ALA A 200 -3.67 2.53 -11.19
C ALA A 200 -4.78 3.05 -10.25
N TYR A 201 -4.49 4.12 -9.52
CA TYR A 201 -5.44 4.73 -8.58
C TYR A 201 -5.14 6.20 -8.33
N VAL A 202 -6.15 6.89 -7.75
CA VAL A 202 -6.04 8.22 -7.16
C VAL A 202 -6.60 8.17 -5.75
N ILE A 203 -5.74 8.20 -4.74
CA ILE A 203 -6.13 8.15 -3.32
C ILE A 203 -5.97 9.54 -2.70
N TYR A 204 -7.01 9.99 -1.98
CA TYR A 204 -7.06 11.31 -1.38
C TYR A 204 -6.48 11.32 0.03
N THR A 205 -5.46 12.16 0.24
CA THR A 205 -4.81 12.39 1.52
C THR A 205 -5.20 13.76 2.10
N SER A 206 -5.00 13.96 3.41
CA SER A 206 -5.19 15.25 4.05
C SER A 206 -4.13 16.24 3.55
N GLY A 207 -4.54 17.29 2.86
CA GLY A 207 -3.63 18.34 2.38
C GLY A 207 -3.20 19.31 3.48
N SER A 208 -1.98 19.86 3.39
CA SER A 208 -1.45 20.89 4.28
C SER A 208 -2.29 22.17 4.30
N THR A 209 -3.13 22.39 3.28
CA THR A 209 -4.06 23.52 3.14
C THR A 209 -5.45 23.23 3.71
N GLY A 210 -5.66 22.09 4.38
CA GLY A 210 -6.96 21.65 4.91
C GLY A 210 -7.88 20.97 3.91
N LYS A 211 -7.62 21.08 2.60
CA LYS A 211 -8.39 20.37 1.56
C LYS A 211 -7.68 19.07 1.18
N PRO A 212 -8.41 17.96 1.01
CA PRO A 212 -7.83 16.70 0.53
C PRO A 212 -7.16 16.87 -0.84
N LYS A 213 -6.07 16.12 -1.08
CA LYS A 213 -5.33 16.10 -2.35
C LYS A 213 -5.29 14.68 -2.88
N GLY A 214 -5.58 14.49 -4.18
CA GLY A 214 -5.54 13.20 -4.85
C GLY A 214 -4.11 12.83 -5.26
N ALA A 215 -3.52 11.87 -4.55
CA ALA A 215 -2.23 11.27 -4.94
C ALA A 215 -2.45 10.27 -6.07
N MET A 216 -1.82 10.52 -7.21
CA MET A 216 -1.93 9.71 -8.43
C MET A 216 -0.76 8.74 -8.52
N ASN A 217 -1.04 7.44 -8.60
CA ASN A 217 -0.01 6.41 -8.69
C ASN A 217 -0.15 5.58 -9.97
N GLU A 218 0.96 5.43 -10.68
CA GLU A 218 1.07 4.61 -11.88
C GLU A 218 1.20 3.12 -11.54
N HIS A 219 0.79 2.25 -12.46
CA HIS A 219 0.98 0.80 -12.30
C HIS A 219 2.42 0.42 -11.97
N ARG A 220 3.43 1.02 -12.65
CA ARG A 220 4.84 0.66 -12.45
C ARG A 220 5.32 0.84 -11.01
N GLY A 221 4.92 1.92 -10.34
CA GLY A 221 5.28 2.19 -8.95
C GLY A 221 4.68 1.14 -8.02
N VAL A 222 3.39 0.83 -8.21
CA VAL A 222 2.68 -0.17 -7.42
C VAL A 222 3.22 -1.58 -7.68
N VAL A 223 3.50 -1.93 -8.94
CA VAL A 223 4.10 -3.22 -9.31
C VAL A 223 5.49 -3.38 -8.66
N ASN A 224 6.33 -2.34 -8.73
CA ASN A 224 7.63 -2.34 -8.05
C ASN A 224 7.49 -2.66 -6.56
N ARG A 225 6.56 -1.97 -5.89
CA ARG A 225 6.29 -2.13 -4.46
C ARG A 225 5.83 -3.55 -4.12
N LEU A 226 4.91 -4.12 -4.90
CA LEU A 226 4.34 -5.44 -4.64
C LEU A 226 5.31 -6.58 -4.97
N VAL A 227 6.09 -6.46 -6.04
CA VAL A 227 7.12 -7.45 -6.42
C VAL A 227 8.24 -7.46 -5.40
N TRP A 228 8.68 -6.27 -4.93
CA TRP A 228 9.63 -6.19 -3.82
C TRP A 228 9.07 -6.86 -2.56
N MET A 229 7.79 -6.63 -2.24
CA MET A 229 7.15 -7.22 -1.08
C MET A 229 7.10 -8.75 -1.19
N GLN A 230 6.90 -9.27 -2.40
CA GLN A 230 6.98 -10.70 -2.67
C GLN A 230 8.40 -11.27 -2.49
N GLU A 231 9.42 -10.57 -2.98
CA GLU A 231 10.82 -10.96 -2.78
C GLU A 231 11.21 -10.95 -1.30
N ALA A 232 10.78 -9.91 -0.56
CA ALA A 232 11.16 -9.72 0.85
C ALA A 232 10.44 -10.65 1.82
N TYR A 233 9.15 -10.98 1.56
CA TYR A 233 8.29 -11.65 2.54
C TYR A 233 7.71 -12.99 2.07
N GLY A 234 7.75 -13.29 0.78
CA GLY A 234 7.48 -14.60 0.21
C GLY A 234 6.11 -15.19 0.53
N LEU A 235 4.99 -14.48 0.22
CA LEU A 235 3.66 -15.10 0.29
C LEU A 235 3.55 -16.30 -0.66
N THR A 236 2.82 -17.29 -0.23
CA THR A 236 2.53 -18.52 -0.97
C THR A 236 1.02 -18.76 -1.07
N ALA A 237 0.64 -19.78 -1.83
CA ALA A 237 -0.76 -20.22 -1.92
C ALA A 237 -1.35 -20.73 -0.57
N ALA A 238 -0.50 -21.04 0.41
CA ALA A 238 -0.92 -21.44 1.75
C ALA A 238 -1.28 -20.24 2.64
N ASP A 239 -0.86 -19.03 2.25
CA ASP A 239 -1.07 -17.83 3.04
C ASP A 239 -2.48 -17.25 2.85
N THR A 240 -2.93 -16.57 3.90
CA THR A 240 -4.18 -15.82 3.91
C THR A 240 -3.91 -14.39 4.41
N VAL A 241 -4.28 -13.41 3.61
CA VAL A 241 -4.19 -11.98 3.96
C VAL A 241 -5.57 -11.49 4.38
N LEU A 242 -5.64 -10.74 5.48
CA LEU A 242 -6.87 -10.06 5.92
C LEU A 242 -6.90 -8.63 5.37
N GLN A 243 -7.85 -8.34 4.49
CA GLN A 243 -8.13 -6.97 4.06
C GLN A 243 -9.03 -6.31 5.11
N LYS A 244 -8.47 -5.37 5.86
CA LYS A 244 -9.18 -4.64 6.90
C LYS A 244 -8.94 -3.13 6.87
N THR A 245 -7.88 -2.67 6.22
CA THR A 245 -7.58 -1.25 6.09
C THR A 245 -8.66 -0.59 5.22
N PRO A 246 -9.21 0.57 5.64
CA PRO A 246 -10.14 1.32 4.78
C PRO A 246 -9.50 1.60 3.43
N PHE A 247 -10.23 1.35 2.34
CA PHE A 247 -9.66 1.39 0.99
C PHE A 247 -9.33 2.80 0.47
N GLY A 248 -9.74 3.83 1.20
CA GLY A 248 -9.26 5.20 1.02
C GLY A 248 -7.85 5.48 1.56
N PHE A 249 -7.20 4.49 2.19
CA PHE A 249 -5.78 4.53 2.57
C PHE A 249 -4.97 3.63 1.64
N ASP A 250 -3.84 4.12 1.16
CA ASP A 250 -2.99 3.44 0.18
C ASP A 250 -2.39 2.12 0.67
N VAL A 251 -2.24 1.93 1.98
CA VAL A 251 -1.86 0.65 2.57
C VAL A 251 -2.80 -0.48 2.14
N SER A 252 -4.09 -0.20 1.93
CA SER A 252 -5.06 -1.18 1.42
C SER A 252 -4.67 -1.78 0.07
N VAL A 253 -3.89 -1.07 -0.74
CA VAL A 253 -3.46 -1.49 -2.08
C VAL A 253 -2.72 -2.81 -2.03
N TRP A 254 -1.76 -2.97 -1.11
CA TRP A 254 -1.06 -4.24 -1.02
C TRP A 254 -1.92 -5.34 -0.40
N GLU A 255 -2.85 -5.02 0.52
CA GLU A 255 -3.80 -5.99 1.04
C GLU A 255 -4.66 -6.59 -0.07
N PHE A 256 -5.10 -5.76 -1.05
CA PHE A 256 -5.90 -6.24 -2.18
C PHE A 256 -5.08 -7.01 -3.23
N PHE A 257 -3.95 -6.47 -3.65
CA PHE A 257 -3.30 -6.93 -4.88
C PHE A 257 -2.19 -7.95 -4.63
N TRP A 258 -1.39 -7.82 -3.57
CA TRP A 258 -0.28 -8.74 -3.32
C TRP A 258 -0.71 -10.20 -3.18
N PRO A 259 -1.69 -10.58 -2.33
CA PRO A 259 -2.12 -11.99 -2.25
C PRO A 259 -2.63 -12.51 -3.58
N LEU A 260 -3.37 -11.70 -4.34
CA LEU A 260 -4.03 -12.13 -5.57
C LEU A 260 -3.07 -12.26 -6.77
N MET A 261 -1.88 -11.69 -6.70
CA MET A 261 -0.84 -11.89 -7.73
C MET A 261 0.02 -13.14 -7.48
N VAL A 262 -0.05 -13.77 -6.31
CA VAL A 262 0.83 -14.89 -5.93
C VAL A 262 0.09 -16.19 -5.59
N GLY A 263 -1.24 -16.20 -5.69
CA GLY A 263 -2.05 -17.39 -5.45
C GLY A 263 -2.52 -17.56 -4.01
N ALA A 264 -2.22 -16.61 -3.12
CA ALA A 264 -2.70 -16.57 -1.75
C ALA A 264 -4.20 -16.20 -1.69
N ARG A 265 -4.81 -16.41 -0.53
CA ARG A 265 -6.22 -16.12 -0.29
C ARG A 265 -6.38 -14.73 0.35
N LEU A 266 -7.33 -13.94 -0.15
CA LEU A 266 -7.74 -12.68 0.42
C LEU A 266 -9.05 -12.85 1.20
N VAL A 267 -9.08 -12.46 2.47
CA VAL A 267 -10.28 -12.45 3.31
C VAL A 267 -10.68 -11.01 3.59
N MET A 268 -11.94 -10.68 3.34
CA MET A 268 -12.49 -9.36 3.61
C MET A 268 -13.03 -9.30 5.05
N ALA A 269 -12.50 -8.39 5.86
CA ALA A 269 -13.13 -8.09 7.14
C ALA A 269 -14.54 -7.49 6.91
N LYS A 270 -15.47 -7.71 7.85
CA LYS A 270 -16.79 -7.04 7.78
C LYS A 270 -16.63 -5.51 7.79
N PRO A 271 -17.56 -4.75 7.20
CA PRO A 271 -17.59 -3.30 7.37
C PRO A 271 -17.42 -2.92 8.85
N GLU A 272 -16.64 -1.87 9.13
CA GLU A 272 -16.29 -1.39 10.48
C GLU A 272 -15.57 -2.41 11.40
N GLY A 273 -15.42 -3.67 11.00
CA GLY A 273 -14.79 -4.73 11.80
C GLY A 273 -13.33 -4.47 12.17
N HIS A 274 -12.64 -3.61 11.42
CA HIS A 274 -11.25 -3.23 11.72
C HIS A 274 -11.11 -2.49 13.06
N LYS A 275 -12.19 -1.92 13.61
CA LYS A 275 -12.23 -1.19 14.89
C LYS A 275 -12.46 -2.09 16.10
N ASP A 276 -12.78 -3.37 15.88
CA ASP A 276 -13.17 -4.33 16.91
C ASP A 276 -12.11 -5.42 17.09
N PRO A 277 -11.23 -5.35 18.12
CA PRO A 277 -10.16 -6.33 18.36
C PRO A 277 -10.66 -7.76 18.54
N ASP A 278 -11.81 -7.97 19.21
CA ASP A 278 -12.37 -9.31 19.43
C ASP A 278 -12.89 -9.90 18.12
N TYR A 279 -13.57 -9.10 17.28
CA TYR A 279 -13.93 -9.54 15.94
C TYR A 279 -12.69 -9.90 15.12
N LEU A 280 -11.64 -9.05 15.12
CA LEU A 280 -10.42 -9.31 14.37
C LEU A 280 -9.76 -10.61 14.80
N SER A 281 -9.63 -10.86 16.09
CA SER A 281 -9.02 -12.09 16.60
C SER A 281 -9.80 -13.34 16.19
N ARG A 282 -11.13 -13.29 16.25
CA ARG A 282 -11.99 -14.39 15.76
C ARG A 282 -11.89 -14.59 14.26
N ALA A 283 -11.85 -13.51 13.48
CA ALA A 283 -11.67 -13.60 12.03
C ALA A 283 -10.30 -14.17 11.65
N ILE A 284 -9.25 -13.76 12.36
CA ILE A 284 -7.90 -14.30 12.18
C ILE A 284 -7.92 -15.81 12.39
N GLU A 285 -8.48 -16.30 13.50
CA GLU A 285 -8.58 -17.73 13.81
C GLU A 285 -9.46 -18.48 12.80
N GLN A 286 -10.67 -17.97 12.53
CA GLN A 286 -11.67 -18.61 11.67
C GLN A 286 -11.17 -18.82 10.25
N TYR A 287 -10.47 -17.84 9.69
CA TYR A 287 -10.02 -17.86 8.30
C TYR A 287 -8.56 -18.30 8.14
N GLY A 288 -7.84 -18.56 9.23
CA GLY A 288 -6.43 -18.95 9.20
C GLY A 288 -5.55 -17.84 8.61
N VAL A 289 -5.75 -16.59 9.06
CA VAL A 289 -4.99 -15.44 8.57
C VAL A 289 -3.54 -15.53 9.00
N THR A 290 -2.61 -15.44 8.04
CA THR A 290 -1.16 -15.51 8.27
C THR A 290 -0.47 -14.16 8.19
N THR A 291 -1.06 -13.21 7.48
CA THR A 291 -0.45 -11.89 7.21
C THR A 291 -1.50 -10.80 7.32
N LEU A 292 -1.17 -9.73 8.05
CA LEU A 292 -2.06 -8.59 8.26
C LEU A 292 -1.27 -7.30 8.50
N HIS A 293 -1.97 -6.17 8.35
CA HIS A 293 -1.45 -4.84 8.61
C HIS A 293 -2.07 -4.24 9.88
N PHE A 294 -1.32 -3.38 10.56
CA PHE A 294 -1.84 -2.46 11.55
C PHE A 294 -1.15 -1.09 11.47
N VAL A 295 -1.89 -0.02 11.68
CA VAL A 295 -1.25 1.20 12.17
C VAL A 295 -0.87 0.99 13.64
N PRO A 296 0.26 1.54 14.14
CA PRO A 296 0.74 1.30 15.50
C PRO A 296 -0.29 1.49 16.60
N SER A 297 -1.11 2.55 16.54
CA SER A 297 -2.18 2.80 17.51
C SER A 297 -3.23 1.68 17.55
N MET A 298 -3.60 1.13 16.41
CA MET A 298 -4.51 -0.02 16.34
C MET A 298 -3.86 -1.32 16.80
N LEU A 299 -2.57 -1.54 16.50
CA LEU A 299 -1.83 -2.68 17.03
C LEU A 299 -1.80 -2.64 18.55
N GLN A 300 -1.55 -1.48 19.15
CA GLN A 300 -1.57 -1.30 20.60
C GLN A 300 -2.95 -1.68 21.18
N SER A 301 -4.04 -1.19 20.57
CA SER A 301 -5.40 -1.54 20.99
C SER A 301 -5.68 -3.05 20.85
N PHE A 302 -5.25 -3.66 19.76
CA PHE A 302 -5.42 -5.10 19.51
C PHE A 302 -4.65 -5.95 20.53
N LEU A 303 -3.40 -5.59 20.85
CA LEU A 303 -2.58 -6.32 21.83
C LEU A 303 -3.04 -6.10 23.28
N ALA A 304 -3.72 -5.00 23.58
CA ALA A 304 -4.30 -4.75 24.90
C ALA A 304 -5.45 -5.71 25.23
N ASP A 305 -6.13 -6.26 24.22
CA ASP A 305 -7.11 -7.33 24.41
C ASP A 305 -6.41 -8.63 24.80
N GLY A 306 -6.63 -9.09 26.03
CA GLY A 306 -5.96 -10.27 26.60
C GLY A 306 -6.25 -11.57 25.84
N GLN A 307 -7.36 -11.65 25.08
CA GLN A 307 -7.74 -12.83 24.31
C GLN A 307 -7.32 -12.76 22.85
N ALA A 308 -7.11 -11.55 22.32
CA ALA A 308 -6.77 -11.38 20.90
C ALA A 308 -5.51 -12.15 20.50
N ALA A 309 -4.47 -12.11 21.33
CA ALA A 309 -3.21 -12.78 21.03
C ALA A 309 -3.31 -14.33 21.06
N THR A 310 -4.21 -14.90 21.88
CA THR A 310 -4.33 -16.36 22.03
C THR A 310 -4.90 -17.03 20.77
N ARG A 311 -5.66 -16.30 19.96
CA ARG A 311 -6.28 -16.77 18.71
C ARG A 311 -5.42 -16.55 17.47
N CYS A 312 -4.24 -15.97 17.63
CA CYS A 312 -3.38 -15.56 16.51
C CYS A 312 -2.18 -16.48 16.28
N GLY A 313 -2.23 -17.74 16.74
CA GLY A 313 -1.11 -18.69 16.63
C GLY A 313 -0.62 -18.96 15.20
N GLN A 314 -1.47 -18.81 14.20
CA GLN A 314 -1.16 -18.97 12.77
C GLN A 314 -0.61 -17.71 12.10
N VAL A 315 -0.61 -16.55 12.79
CA VAL A 315 -0.06 -15.31 12.24
C VAL A 315 1.45 -15.45 12.12
N VAL A 316 1.96 -15.24 10.93
CA VAL A 316 3.39 -15.29 10.59
C VAL A 316 3.98 -13.89 10.47
N ARG A 317 3.23 -12.94 9.87
CA ARG A 317 3.72 -11.60 9.54
C ARG A 317 2.72 -10.53 9.93
N VAL A 318 3.21 -9.50 10.58
CA VAL A 318 2.47 -8.26 10.84
C VAL A 318 3.25 -7.09 10.26
N MET A 319 2.60 -6.35 9.36
CA MET A 319 3.13 -5.10 8.81
C MET A 319 2.59 -3.93 9.60
N CYS A 320 3.46 -2.99 9.96
CA CYS A 320 3.07 -1.71 10.57
C CYS A 320 3.49 -0.56 9.67
N SER A 321 2.61 0.41 9.47
CA SER A 321 2.93 1.66 8.76
C SER A 321 1.91 2.77 9.11
N GLY A 322 2.12 3.96 8.57
CA GLY A 322 1.21 5.09 8.72
C GLY A 322 1.44 5.95 9.97
N GLU A 323 2.10 5.45 10.99
CA GLU A 323 2.46 6.16 12.22
C GLU A 323 3.86 5.74 12.68
N ALA A 324 4.49 6.53 13.57
CA ALA A 324 5.75 6.12 14.21
C ALA A 324 5.51 4.90 15.11
N LEU A 325 6.28 3.82 14.90
CA LEU A 325 6.18 2.59 15.70
C LEU A 325 6.98 2.74 17.00
N PRO A 326 6.33 2.75 18.19
CA PRO A 326 7.06 2.86 19.46
C PRO A 326 7.84 1.58 19.78
N ALA A 327 9.08 1.72 20.30
CA ALA A 327 9.90 0.57 20.70
C ALA A 327 9.22 -0.29 21.80
N ALA A 328 8.50 0.33 22.73
CA ALA A 328 7.72 -0.39 23.73
C ALA A 328 6.62 -1.29 23.12
N LEU A 329 6.01 -0.84 22.01
CA LEU A 329 5.01 -1.63 21.30
C LEU A 329 5.62 -2.85 20.58
N VAL A 330 6.86 -2.72 20.08
CA VAL A 330 7.62 -3.85 19.51
C VAL A 330 7.87 -4.92 20.59
N ALA A 331 8.30 -4.51 21.78
CA ALA A 331 8.51 -5.43 22.90
C ALA A 331 7.20 -6.13 23.31
N GLU A 332 6.10 -5.37 23.43
CA GLU A 332 4.79 -5.93 23.73
C GLU A 332 4.29 -6.89 22.65
N PHE A 333 4.51 -6.57 21.39
CA PHE A 333 4.18 -7.44 20.24
C PHE A 333 4.85 -8.81 20.38
N TYR A 334 6.17 -8.84 20.57
CA TYR A 334 6.90 -10.12 20.67
C TYR A 334 6.61 -10.88 21.97
N ARG A 335 6.18 -10.20 23.02
CA ARG A 335 5.69 -10.84 24.25
C ARG A 335 4.36 -11.57 24.02
N ARG A 336 3.48 -11.01 23.18
CA ARG A 336 2.14 -11.55 22.89
C ARG A 336 2.10 -12.52 21.71
N LEU A 337 2.87 -12.25 20.68
CA LEU A 337 2.91 -12.99 19.41
C LEU A 337 4.35 -13.44 19.09
N PRO A 338 4.95 -14.30 19.94
CA PRO A 338 6.36 -14.66 19.80
C PRO A 338 6.68 -15.44 18.50
N GLN A 339 5.69 -16.03 17.83
CA GLN A 339 5.88 -16.76 16.57
C GLN A 339 5.85 -15.85 15.34
N ALA A 340 5.29 -14.65 15.45
CA ALA A 340 5.11 -13.75 14.31
C ALA A 340 6.31 -12.81 14.14
N GLU A 341 6.51 -12.34 12.90
CA GLU A 341 7.46 -11.27 12.57
C GLU A 341 6.74 -9.92 12.50
N LEU A 342 7.40 -8.87 12.99
CA LEU A 342 6.93 -7.49 12.92
C LEU A 342 7.82 -6.68 11.98
N HIS A 343 7.20 -5.99 11.04
CA HIS A 343 7.88 -5.14 10.07
C HIS A 343 7.34 -3.73 10.14
N ASN A 344 8.24 -2.74 10.22
CA ASN A 344 7.91 -1.32 10.15
C ASN A 344 8.15 -0.81 8.74
N LEU A 345 7.10 -0.33 8.08
CA LEU A 345 7.14 0.19 6.72
C LEU A 345 6.83 1.69 6.75
N TYR A 346 7.42 2.43 5.84
CA TYR A 346 7.19 3.87 5.74
C TYR A 346 7.16 4.31 4.28
N GLY A 347 6.23 5.19 3.96
CA GLY A 347 6.14 5.88 2.67
C GLY A 347 5.02 6.91 2.66
N PRO A 348 5.15 7.99 1.88
CA PRO A 348 4.04 8.86 1.56
C PRO A 348 3.19 8.23 0.45
N THR A 349 1.90 8.55 0.42
CA THR A 349 0.96 8.02 -0.60
C THR A 349 1.39 8.35 -2.03
N GLU A 350 2.06 9.48 -2.23
CA GLU A 350 2.60 9.92 -3.52
C GLU A 350 3.74 9.03 -4.05
N ALA A 351 4.31 8.17 -3.19
CA ALA A 351 5.40 7.26 -3.56
C ALA A 351 4.98 5.78 -3.60
N ALA A 352 3.71 5.51 -3.88
CA ALA A 352 3.13 4.17 -4.04
C ALA A 352 3.25 3.29 -2.78
N VAL A 353 2.60 3.71 -1.70
CA VAL A 353 2.40 3.02 -0.41
C VAL A 353 3.60 3.16 0.53
N ASP A 354 4.64 2.36 0.38
CA ASP A 354 5.82 2.39 1.25
C ASP A 354 7.10 2.34 0.43
N VAL A 355 8.11 3.09 0.86
CA VAL A 355 9.41 3.24 0.20
C VAL A 355 10.59 2.76 1.05
N THR A 356 10.37 2.52 2.33
CA THR A 356 11.37 1.91 3.22
C THR A 356 10.77 0.81 4.07
N ALA A 357 11.62 -0.11 4.54
CA ALA A 357 11.25 -1.23 5.39
C ALA A 357 12.30 -1.51 6.46
N TRP A 358 11.81 -1.89 7.64
CA TRP A 358 12.61 -2.31 8.77
C TRP A 358 12.03 -3.59 9.38
N HIS A 359 12.86 -4.62 9.51
CA HIS A 359 12.50 -5.80 10.30
C HIS A 359 12.77 -5.53 11.78
N CYS A 360 11.72 -5.58 12.61
CA CYS A 360 11.85 -5.37 14.05
C CYS A 360 12.41 -6.62 14.71
N SER A 361 13.60 -6.51 15.32
CA SER A 361 14.22 -7.62 16.05
C SER A 361 13.66 -7.75 17.46
N ARG A 362 13.56 -8.99 17.96
CA ARG A 362 13.18 -9.31 19.33
C ARG A 362 14.23 -8.86 20.36
N GLU A 363 15.50 -8.86 19.94
CA GLU A 363 16.67 -8.70 20.83
C GLU A 363 17.18 -7.26 20.89
N ALA A 364 16.65 -6.36 20.08
CA ALA A 364 17.15 -5.00 20.01
C ALA A 364 16.49 -4.11 21.08
N GLU A 365 17.16 -3.88 22.20
CA GLU A 365 16.86 -2.75 23.07
C GLU A 365 17.19 -1.44 22.32
N ARG A 366 16.18 -0.88 21.68
CA ARG A 366 16.29 0.38 20.93
C ARG A 366 15.46 1.47 21.59
N VAL A 367 15.99 2.67 21.58
CA VAL A 367 15.26 3.86 22.03
C VAL A 367 14.17 4.24 21.02
N SER A 368 14.41 3.97 19.73
CA SER A 368 13.46 4.24 18.65
C SER A 368 13.51 3.14 17.58
N VAL A 369 12.40 2.96 16.87
CA VAL A 369 12.31 2.05 15.73
C VAL A 369 12.62 2.81 14.44
N PRO A 370 13.63 2.40 13.65
CA PRO A 370 13.93 3.04 12.38
C PRO A 370 12.79 2.87 11.36
N ILE A 371 12.68 3.81 10.41
CA ILE A 371 11.86 3.62 9.21
C ILE A 371 12.48 2.63 8.22
N GLY A 372 13.75 2.32 8.38
CA GLY A 372 14.44 1.28 7.64
C GLY A 372 15.26 1.76 6.45
N ARG A 373 15.40 0.87 5.48
CA ARG A 373 16.17 1.09 4.25
C ARG A 373 15.24 1.19 3.05
N PRO A 374 15.65 1.88 1.97
CA PRO A 374 14.86 1.94 0.75
C PRO A 374 14.60 0.54 0.18
N ILE A 375 13.39 0.37 -0.34
CA ILE A 375 12.98 -0.83 -1.08
C ILE A 375 13.66 -0.88 -2.45
N ALA A 376 13.48 -1.99 -3.20
CA ALA A 376 14.02 -2.13 -4.55
C ALA A 376 13.61 -0.96 -5.46
N ASN A 377 14.52 -0.56 -6.34
CA ASN A 377 14.33 0.49 -7.35
C ASN A 377 13.93 1.87 -6.77
N THR A 378 14.21 2.10 -5.48
CA THR A 378 13.89 3.34 -4.77
C THR A 378 15.15 3.91 -4.16
N ARG A 379 15.33 5.22 -4.22
CA ARG A 379 16.47 5.94 -3.65
C ARG A 379 16.00 6.93 -2.61
N ILE A 380 16.72 7.02 -1.50
CA ILE A 380 16.49 7.99 -0.42
C ILE A 380 17.76 8.77 -0.17
N SER A 381 17.64 10.09 -0.20
CA SER A 381 18.72 11.00 0.10
C SER A 381 18.30 11.97 1.19
N LEU A 382 19.17 12.15 2.19
CA LEU A 382 19.02 13.18 3.22
C LEU A 382 19.80 14.39 2.76
N LEU A 383 19.09 15.48 2.49
CA LEU A 383 19.65 16.70 1.89
C LEU A 383 19.41 17.89 2.81
N ASP A 384 20.31 18.86 2.78
CA ASP A 384 20.12 20.17 3.39
C ASP A 384 19.18 21.06 2.53
N GLU A 385 18.94 22.27 2.98
CA GLU A 385 18.09 23.26 2.29
C GLU A 385 18.59 23.61 0.88
N ARG A 386 19.83 23.28 0.53
CA ARG A 386 20.47 23.52 -0.77
C ARG A 386 20.54 22.28 -1.64
N GLY A 387 19.93 21.18 -1.20
CA GLY A 387 19.98 19.92 -1.91
C GLY A 387 21.33 19.20 -1.82
N GLN A 388 22.19 19.53 -0.83
CA GLN A 388 23.44 18.83 -0.61
C GLN A 388 23.27 17.72 0.43
N PRO A 389 23.95 16.57 0.27
CA PRO A 389 23.91 15.50 1.25
C PRO A 389 24.38 15.99 2.61
N VAL A 390 23.66 15.60 3.66
CA VAL A 390 24.06 15.89 5.04
C VAL A 390 25.03 14.84 5.59
N PRO A 391 25.97 15.21 6.47
CA PRO A 391 26.86 14.28 7.13
C PRO A 391 26.13 13.26 8.01
N LEU A 392 26.77 12.12 8.27
CA LEU A 392 26.29 11.10 9.20
C LEU A 392 26.37 11.58 10.66
N GLY A 393 25.26 11.54 11.41
CA GLY A 393 25.18 11.77 12.84
C GLY A 393 24.48 13.03 13.28
#